data_a7af7c2af3984c51008bd33be97b488f
#
_entry.id   a7af7c2af3984c51008bd33be97b488f
#
_cell.length_a   1.000
_cell.length_b   1.000
_cell.length_c   1.000
_cell.angle_alpha   90.00
_cell.angle_beta   90.00
_cell.angle_gamma   90.00
#
_symmetry.space_group_name_H-M   'P 1'
#
loop_
_entity.id
_entity.type
_entity.pdbx_description
1 polymer ?
#
loop_
_entity_poly.entity_id
_entity_poly.type
_entity_poly.pdbx_seq_one_letter_code
_entity_poly.pdbx_strand_id
1 'polypeptide(L)'
;MTKKAAIIGGGVIGGGWLARFLLNGWDIKVFDPDPEAERKISEVLKNARHALPMLYDQPLPNEGTLKFCTTIKEAVSDADWIQESVPERLDIKHRVFAEIQDSCRGDAVIGSSTSGFKPSELQEGAERPEQIMVTHPFNPVYLLPLIELVPSIKTGTQHIETAKDILTSIGLYPLHVRKEIDAHIADRFLEAVWREGLWLIKDGIATTEEIDNAIRYGFGLRWAQMGLFETYRIAGGEAGMAHFIAQFGPCLSWPWTKLMDVPELTDELTQMIADQSDAQSGHKTIRELERLRDNNLIAIMRALKQQGSAAGALITAHEDTLRMPLGAAVPMRTVSRSIPVDWTDYNGHMNEGRYGQIFSDAADAFMIEIGADAKYIAAGNSFFTAETTIKYLAEALAGQTVHVKTRVLLSEGKKVKLFHEMRAEDNAILATCEQFMLHVNLTTRKSCPPLAEVQSRMDALAQAHKESA
;
A
#
# COMPACT_ATOMS: atom_id res chain seq x y z
N MET A 1 18.76 -15.46 -4.01
CA MET A 1 18.94 -15.35 -2.56
C MET A 1 17.80 -14.50 -2.04
N THR A 2 17.19 -14.86 -0.90
CA THR A 2 16.15 -14.05 -0.26
C THR A 2 16.77 -12.74 0.23
N LYS A 3 16.13 -11.61 -0.02
CA LYS A 3 16.57 -10.29 0.46
C LYS A 3 16.35 -10.18 1.96
N LYS A 4 17.21 -9.47 2.67
CA LYS A 4 17.20 -9.38 4.13
C LYS A 4 17.16 -7.95 4.60
N ALA A 5 16.25 -7.66 5.55
CA ALA A 5 16.23 -6.37 6.23
C ALA A 5 16.45 -6.52 7.73
N ALA A 6 17.14 -5.55 8.31
CA ALA A 6 17.31 -5.43 9.76
C ALA A 6 16.50 -4.21 10.26
N ILE A 7 15.77 -4.38 11.34
CA ILE A 7 15.02 -3.31 12.00
C ILE A 7 15.64 -3.07 13.38
N ILE A 8 16.11 -1.86 13.61
CA ILE A 8 16.70 -1.42 14.85
C ILE A 8 15.74 -0.43 15.52
N GLY A 9 15.06 -0.89 16.56
CA GLY A 9 13.92 -0.22 17.19
C GLY A 9 12.57 -0.77 16.71
N GLY A 10 11.89 -1.51 17.58
CA GLY A 10 10.64 -2.26 17.30
C GLY A 10 9.36 -1.54 17.74
N GLY A 11 9.37 -0.21 17.85
CA GLY A 11 8.18 0.59 18.14
C GLY A 11 7.15 0.56 16.99
N VAL A 12 6.14 1.44 17.04
CA VAL A 12 5.07 1.51 16.03
C VAL A 12 5.63 1.70 14.61
N ILE A 13 6.63 2.57 14.46
CA ILE A 13 7.25 2.85 13.14
C ILE A 13 8.11 1.68 12.69
N GLY A 14 9.03 1.19 13.54
CA GLY A 14 9.86 0.03 13.20
C GLY A 14 9.04 -1.24 12.95
N GLY A 15 7.98 -1.47 13.74
CA GLY A 15 7.02 -2.55 13.50
C GLY A 15 6.29 -2.41 12.17
N GLY A 16 5.96 -1.20 11.77
CA GLY A 16 5.36 -0.92 10.46
C GLY A 16 6.30 -1.19 9.29
N TRP A 17 7.57 -0.81 9.40
CA TRP A 17 8.63 -1.17 8.45
C TRP A 17 8.82 -2.68 8.35
N LEU A 18 8.96 -3.35 9.51
CA LEU A 18 9.03 -4.80 9.59
C LEU A 18 7.91 -5.45 8.82
N ALA A 19 6.67 -5.05 9.10
CA ALA A 19 5.49 -5.61 8.45
C ALA A 19 5.50 -5.39 6.93
N ARG A 20 5.89 -4.21 6.46
CA ARG A 20 5.97 -3.90 5.03
C ARG A 20 6.97 -4.79 4.30
N PHE A 21 8.17 -4.98 4.85
CA PHE A 21 9.19 -5.87 4.29
C PHE A 21 8.77 -7.34 4.36
N LEU A 22 8.34 -7.81 5.54
CA LEU A 22 7.99 -9.22 5.77
C LEU A 22 6.90 -9.72 4.84
N LEU A 23 5.81 -8.93 4.70
CA LEU A 23 4.67 -9.25 3.83
C LEU A 23 5.00 -9.14 2.32
N ASN A 24 6.14 -8.56 1.97
CA ASN A 24 6.69 -8.57 0.63
C ASN A 24 7.82 -9.60 0.44
N GLY A 25 7.90 -10.61 1.31
CA GLY A 25 8.76 -11.78 1.15
C GLY A 25 10.21 -11.60 1.60
N TRP A 26 10.53 -10.55 2.37
CA TRP A 26 11.87 -10.34 2.91
C TRP A 26 12.06 -11.06 4.24
N ASP A 27 13.24 -11.63 4.45
CA ASP A 27 13.64 -12.14 5.77
C ASP A 27 14.02 -10.96 6.68
N ILE A 28 13.47 -10.95 7.89
CA ILE A 28 13.62 -9.84 8.83
C ILE A 28 14.34 -10.29 10.09
N LYS A 29 15.35 -9.51 10.47
CA LYS A 29 15.94 -9.56 11.79
C LYS A 29 15.62 -8.26 12.54
N VAL A 30 15.21 -8.36 13.78
CA VAL A 30 14.88 -7.18 14.59
C VAL A 30 15.68 -7.18 15.88
N PHE A 31 16.15 -6.00 16.27
CA PHE A 31 16.74 -5.75 17.58
C PHE A 31 16.01 -4.58 18.24
N ASP A 32 15.55 -4.80 19.45
CA ASP A 32 15.03 -3.76 20.33
C ASP A 32 15.35 -4.15 21.78
N PRO A 33 15.85 -3.24 22.62
CA PRO A 33 16.13 -3.53 24.03
C PRO A 33 14.88 -3.62 24.92
N ASP A 34 13.71 -3.20 24.43
CA ASP A 34 12.44 -3.28 25.16
C ASP A 34 11.96 -4.74 25.23
N PRO A 35 11.78 -5.33 26.42
CA PRO A 35 11.28 -6.69 26.55
C PRO A 35 9.85 -6.88 25.99
N GLU A 36 9.08 -5.80 25.83
CA GLU A 36 7.75 -5.80 25.25
C GLU A 36 7.74 -5.65 23.71
N ALA A 37 8.92 -5.50 23.09
CA ALA A 37 9.02 -5.24 21.64
C ALA A 37 8.35 -6.33 20.81
N GLU A 38 8.54 -7.62 21.13
CA GLU A 38 7.92 -8.73 20.42
C GLU A 38 6.38 -8.66 20.45
N ARG A 39 5.81 -8.37 21.61
CA ARG A 39 4.36 -8.21 21.76
C ARG A 39 3.83 -7.03 20.93
N LYS A 40 4.52 -5.85 21.02
CA LYS A 40 4.14 -4.64 20.28
C LYS A 40 4.22 -4.86 18.77
N ILE A 41 5.27 -5.46 18.29
CA ILE A 41 5.46 -5.81 16.87
C ILE A 41 4.38 -6.79 16.40
N SER A 42 4.05 -7.79 17.21
CA SER A 42 3.01 -8.77 16.88
C SER A 42 1.64 -8.11 16.66
N GLU A 43 1.31 -7.08 17.43
CA GLU A 43 0.07 -6.32 17.26
C GLU A 43 0.07 -5.52 15.95
N VAL A 44 1.17 -4.83 15.63
CA VAL A 44 1.31 -4.11 14.35
C VAL A 44 1.23 -5.08 13.17
N LEU A 45 1.92 -6.21 13.26
CA LEU A 45 1.93 -7.22 12.21
C LEU A 45 0.54 -7.85 12.01
N LYS A 46 -0.23 -8.07 13.07
CA LYS A 46 -1.62 -8.52 12.98
C LYS A 46 -2.48 -7.54 12.18
N ASN A 47 -2.34 -6.24 12.43
CA ASN A 47 -3.05 -5.21 11.67
C ASN A 47 -2.60 -5.19 10.20
N ALA A 48 -1.30 -5.27 9.95
CA ALA A 48 -0.74 -5.27 8.60
C ALA A 48 -1.17 -6.49 7.78
N ARG A 49 -1.17 -7.69 8.36
CA ARG A 49 -1.65 -8.93 7.71
C ARG A 49 -3.12 -8.85 7.33
N HIS A 50 -3.92 -8.14 8.11
CA HIS A 50 -5.31 -7.90 7.75
C HIS A 50 -5.45 -6.86 6.63
N ALA A 51 -4.72 -5.75 6.72
CA ALA A 51 -4.94 -4.56 5.92
C ALA A 51 -4.23 -4.58 4.56
N LEU A 52 -2.92 -4.89 4.54
CA LEU A 52 -2.11 -4.75 3.34
C LEU A 52 -2.58 -5.63 2.17
N PRO A 53 -2.93 -6.92 2.37
CA PRO A 53 -3.39 -7.76 1.25
C PRO A 53 -4.69 -7.27 0.61
N MET A 54 -5.55 -6.53 1.34
CA MET A 54 -6.81 -6.01 0.80
C MET A 54 -6.62 -4.89 -0.24
N LEU A 55 -5.44 -4.28 -0.32
CA LEU A 55 -5.12 -3.31 -1.38
C LEU A 55 -4.96 -3.95 -2.75
N TYR A 56 -4.60 -5.23 -2.79
CA TYR A 56 -4.17 -5.94 -3.99
C TYR A 56 -5.24 -6.89 -4.50
N ASP A 57 -5.34 -7.00 -5.83
CA ASP A 57 -6.14 -8.00 -6.52
C ASP A 57 -5.32 -9.24 -6.88
N GLN A 58 -4.01 -9.21 -6.60
CA GLN A 58 -3.07 -10.32 -6.67
C GLN A 58 -2.56 -10.68 -5.26
N PRO A 59 -2.17 -11.93 -5.01
CA PRO A 59 -1.59 -12.29 -3.74
C PRO A 59 -0.24 -11.60 -3.54
N LEU A 60 0.03 -11.17 -2.32
CA LEU A 60 1.37 -10.80 -1.93
C LEU A 60 2.28 -12.04 -1.96
N PRO A 61 3.61 -11.88 -2.05
CA PRO A 61 4.56 -12.98 -1.90
C PRO A 61 4.34 -13.73 -0.57
N ASN A 62 4.85 -14.97 -0.50
CA ASN A 62 4.91 -15.65 0.79
C ASN A 62 5.72 -14.80 1.78
N GLU A 63 5.25 -14.72 3.02
CA GLU A 63 5.96 -14.00 4.07
C GLU A 63 7.38 -14.55 4.23
N GLY A 64 8.35 -13.65 4.44
CA GLY A 64 9.70 -14.02 4.84
C GLY A 64 9.75 -14.57 6.27
N THR A 65 10.95 -14.84 6.73
CA THR A 65 11.19 -15.27 8.12
C THR A 65 11.39 -14.07 9.04
N LEU A 66 10.91 -14.16 10.28
CA LEU A 66 11.10 -13.14 11.32
C LEU A 66 11.94 -13.71 12.46
N LYS A 67 13.03 -13.01 12.82
CA LYS A 67 13.89 -13.37 13.94
C LYS A 67 14.14 -12.18 14.85
N PHE A 68 13.89 -12.34 16.14
CA PHE A 68 14.31 -11.41 17.19
C PHE A 68 15.75 -11.70 17.58
N CYS A 69 16.59 -10.67 17.55
CA CYS A 69 18.02 -10.76 17.83
C CYS A 69 18.33 -10.15 19.19
N THR A 70 19.40 -10.61 19.83
CA THR A 70 19.85 -10.11 21.14
C THR A 70 20.87 -9.00 21.05
N THR A 71 21.43 -8.75 19.85
CA THR A 71 22.40 -7.68 19.58
C THR A 71 22.14 -7.04 18.21
N ILE A 72 22.56 -5.78 18.06
CA ILE A 72 22.57 -5.08 16.77
C ILE A 72 23.42 -5.85 15.75
N LYS A 73 24.62 -6.30 16.16
CA LYS A 73 25.52 -7.10 15.32
C LYS A 73 24.82 -8.31 14.68
N GLU A 74 24.08 -9.07 15.48
CA GLU A 74 23.34 -10.24 14.96
C GLU A 74 22.29 -9.84 13.94
N ALA A 75 21.62 -8.70 14.15
CA ALA A 75 20.57 -8.23 13.27
C ALA A 75 21.12 -7.76 11.91
N VAL A 76 22.24 -7.00 11.90
CA VAL A 76 22.67 -6.25 10.71
C VAL A 76 23.73 -6.94 9.85
N SER A 77 24.35 -8.03 10.33
CA SER A 77 25.57 -8.61 9.73
C SER A 77 25.42 -9.08 8.28
N ASP A 78 24.22 -9.43 7.84
CA ASP A 78 23.92 -9.93 6.49
C ASP A 78 22.72 -9.22 5.84
N ALA A 79 22.34 -8.05 6.38
CA ALA A 79 21.23 -7.26 5.87
C ALA A 79 21.59 -6.49 4.60
N ASP A 80 20.65 -6.43 3.65
CA ASP A 80 20.71 -5.58 2.47
C ASP A 80 20.13 -4.18 2.76
N TRP A 81 19.16 -4.11 3.71
CA TRP A 81 18.54 -2.91 4.22
C TRP A 81 18.56 -2.88 5.73
N ILE A 82 18.91 -1.75 6.32
CA ILE A 82 18.91 -1.55 7.76
C ILE A 82 18.06 -0.31 8.06
N GLN A 83 16.97 -0.49 8.80
CA GLN A 83 16.10 0.61 9.19
C GLN A 83 16.30 0.95 10.66
N GLU A 84 16.76 2.15 10.95
CA GLU A 84 16.88 2.71 12.29
C GLU A 84 15.55 3.44 12.65
N SER A 85 14.95 3.06 13.78
CA SER A 85 13.70 3.63 14.31
C SER A 85 13.78 3.78 15.84
N VAL A 86 14.98 4.14 16.35
CA VAL A 86 15.21 4.40 17.78
C VAL A 86 14.70 5.80 18.17
N PRO A 87 14.60 6.13 19.49
CA PRO A 87 14.10 7.43 19.93
C PRO A 87 14.78 8.63 19.26
N GLU A 88 14.04 9.72 19.09
CA GLU A 88 14.47 10.93 18.37
C GLU A 88 15.50 11.75 19.18
N ARG A 89 16.69 11.17 19.33
CA ARG A 89 17.83 11.73 20.05
C ARG A 89 19.13 11.44 19.30
N LEU A 90 19.84 12.48 18.87
CA LEU A 90 21.08 12.38 18.10
C LEU A 90 22.16 11.53 18.80
N ASP A 91 22.35 11.70 20.12
CA ASP A 91 23.34 10.95 20.89
C ASP A 91 23.07 9.44 20.88
N ILE A 92 21.80 9.03 20.84
CA ILE A 92 21.41 7.62 20.73
C ILE A 92 21.64 7.16 19.29
N LYS A 93 21.17 7.93 18.30
CA LYS A 93 21.29 7.58 16.89
C LYS A 93 22.75 7.43 16.47
N HIS A 94 23.64 8.33 16.86
CA HIS A 94 25.08 8.23 16.55
C HIS A 94 25.71 6.94 17.12
N ARG A 95 25.39 6.57 18.36
CA ARG A 95 25.88 5.31 18.96
C ARG A 95 25.37 4.09 18.20
N VAL A 96 24.07 4.10 17.85
CA VAL A 96 23.45 3.02 17.11
C VAL A 96 24.04 2.91 15.69
N PHE A 97 24.25 4.02 14.98
CA PHE A 97 24.90 3.99 13.66
C PHE A 97 26.33 3.47 13.73
N ALA A 98 27.12 3.84 14.74
CA ALA A 98 28.45 3.30 14.94
C ALA A 98 28.41 1.77 15.13
N GLU A 99 27.54 1.26 16.00
CA GLU A 99 27.38 -0.17 16.25
C GLU A 99 26.87 -0.93 15.01
N ILE A 100 25.95 -0.33 14.23
CA ILE A 100 25.51 -0.88 12.95
C ILE A 100 26.69 -0.99 11.99
N GLN A 101 27.48 0.08 11.81
CA GLN A 101 28.58 0.12 10.85
C GLN A 101 29.75 -0.79 11.22
N ASP A 102 29.98 -1.06 12.51
CA ASP A 102 30.96 -2.04 12.96
C ASP A 102 30.69 -3.46 12.44
N SER A 103 29.46 -3.75 12.08
CA SER A 103 29.03 -5.13 11.78
C SER A 103 28.26 -5.32 10.50
N CYS A 104 27.77 -4.26 9.86
CA CYS A 104 27.02 -4.35 8.62
C CYS A 104 27.94 -4.42 7.40
N ARG A 105 27.40 -4.87 6.29
CA ARG A 105 28.06 -4.86 4.99
C ARG A 105 28.26 -3.43 4.49
N GLY A 106 29.34 -3.19 3.73
CA GLY A 106 29.65 -1.87 3.17
C GLY A 106 28.70 -1.43 2.05
N ASP A 107 27.95 -2.36 1.46
CA ASP A 107 26.93 -2.09 0.42
C ASP A 107 25.50 -2.03 0.96
N ALA A 108 25.29 -2.24 2.26
CA ALA A 108 23.97 -2.13 2.87
C ALA A 108 23.49 -0.67 2.91
N VAL A 109 22.19 -0.47 2.68
CA VAL A 109 21.54 0.83 2.87
C VAL A 109 21.14 0.99 4.32
N ILE A 110 21.48 2.12 4.92
CA ILE A 110 21.08 2.48 6.29
C ILE A 110 20.09 3.65 6.21
N GLY A 111 18.81 3.36 6.45
CA GLY A 111 17.74 4.34 6.52
C GLY A 111 17.44 4.73 7.96
N SER A 112 17.16 6.01 8.21
CA SER A 112 16.65 6.51 9.48
C SER A 112 15.19 6.94 9.34
N SER A 113 14.36 6.59 10.31
CA SER A 113 12.95 7.02 10.39
C SER A 113 12.78 8.39 11.06
N THR A 114 13.85 9.15 11.25
CA THR A 114 13.77 10.48 11.88
C THR A 114 12.81 11.41 11.14
N SER A 115 12.01 12.15 11.89
CA SER A 115 11.10 13.16 11.33
C SER A 115 11.74 14.55 11.25
N GLY A 116 12.76 14.84 12.07
CA GLY A 116 13.31 16.20 12.21
C GLY A 116 14.76 16.35 11.79
N PHE A 117 15.63 15.39 12.09
CA PHE A 117 17.06 15.52 11.86
C PHE A 117 17.44 15.43 10.38
N LYS A 118 18.40 16.24 9.98
CA LYS A 118 18.99 16.15 8.65
C LYS A 118 19.95 14.96 8.55
N PRO A 119 20.06 14.34 7.36
CA PRO A 119 21.02 13.26 7.17
C PRO A 119 22.48 13.67 7.47
N SER A 120 22.87 14.93 7.22
CA SER A 120 24.19 15.43 7.59
C SER A 120 24.45 15.40 9.09
N GLU A 121 23.43 15.66 9.92
CA GLU A 121 23.51 15.56 11.38
C GLU A 121 23.64 14.09 11.83
N LEU A 122 22.87 13.18 11.21
CA LEU A 122 22.96 11.73 11.49
C LEU A 122 24.31 11.14 11.10
N GLN A 123 24.96 11.68 10.08
CA GLN A 123 26.24 11.22 9.55
C GLN A 123 27.44 11.77 10.32
N GLU A 124 27.24 12.63 11.32
CA GLU A 124 28.34 13.16 12.12
C GLU A 124 29.05 12.05 12.88
N GLY A 125 30.36 11.93 12.66
CA GLY A 125 31.20 10.90 13.27
C GLY A 125 31.03 9.49 12.66
N ALA A 126 30.18 9.30 11.65
CA ALA A 126 30.01 8.02 10.98
C ALA A 126 31.26 7.62 10.18
N GLU A 127 31.64 6.33 10.25
CA GLU A 127 32.77 5.77 9.50
C GLU A 127 32.47 5.74 7.98
N ARG A 128 31.25 5.38 7.62
CA ARG A 128 30.77 5.25 6.23
C ARG A 128 29.49 6.10 6.03
N PRO A 129 29.62 7.44 6.01
CA PRO A 129 28.47 8.33 5.91
C PRO A 129 27.68 8.13 4.60
N GLU A 130 28.31 7.60 3.55
CA GLU A 130 27.68 7.31 2.26
C GLU A 130 26.52 6.29 2.33
N GLN A 131 26.50 5.45 3.38
CA GLN A 131 25.42 4.46 3.59
C GLN A 131 24.18 5.05 4.23
N ILE A 132 24.32 6.16 4.98
CA ILE A 132 23.27 6.71 5.85
C ILE A 132 22.45 7.77 5.10
N MET A 133 21.13 7.63 5.16
CA MET A 133 20.17 8.61 4.65
C MET A 133 18.90 8.60 5.50
N VAL A 134 18.10 9.64 5.38
CA VAL A 134 16.76 9.63 5.96
C VAL A 134 15.81 8.90 5.02
N THR A 135 14.99 8.03 5.59
CA THR A 135 13.89 7.32 4.93
C THR A 135 12.65 7.49 5.79
N HIS A 136 12.14 8.73 5.77
CA HIS A 136 11.04 9.14 6.65
C HIS A 136 9.70 8.57 6.18
N PRO A 137 9.05 7.69 6.96
CA PRO A 137 7.79 7.07 6.63
C PRO A 137 6.61 7.83 7.24
N PHE A 138 5.40 7.50 6.79
CA PHE A 138 4.15 7.94 7.41
C PHE A 138 3.39 6.77 8.03
N ASN A 139 2.86 6.97 9.23
CA ASN A 139 2.10 5.95 9.95
C ASN A 139 0.65 5.86 9.43
N PRO A 140 0.16 4.67 9.05
CA PRO A 140 0.77 3.34 9.19
C PRO A 140 1.70 3.00 8.01
N VAL A 141 2.97 2.71 8.31
CA VAL A 141 4.01 2.44 7.31
C VAL A 141 3.67 1.25 6.39
N TYR A 142 2.93 0.28 6.90
CA TYR A 142 2.49 -0.87 6.11
C TYR A 142 1.39 -0.55 5.08
N LEU A 143 0.72 0.63 5.14
CA LEU A 143 -0.30 1.06 4.18
C LEU A 143 0.10 2.30 3.39
N LEU A 144 0.54 3.36 4.07
CA LEU A 144 0.89 4.62 3.39
C LEU A 144 2.16 4.44 2.57
N PRO A 145 2.12 4.74 1.27
CA PRO A 145 3.23 4.41 0.39
C PRO A 145 4.38 5.43 0.44
N LEU A 146 4.15 6.65 0.95
CA LEU A 146 5.15 7.70 0.90
C LEU A 146 6.33 7.43 1.82
N ILE A 147 7.55 7.48 1.25
CA ILE A 147 8.80 7.57 1.99
C ILE A 147 9.55 8.79 1.49
N GLU A 148 9.83 9.75 2.37
CA GLU A 148 10.74 10.84 2.05
C GLU A 148 12.17 10.33 2.11
N LEU A 149 12.81 10.21 0.95
CA LEU A 149 14.19 9.77 0.79
C LEU A 149 15.07 11.02 0.75
N VAL A 150 15.76 11.30 1.87
CA VAL A 150 16.56 12.52 2.01
C VAL A 150 18.04 12.14 2.15
N PRO A 151 18.84 12.31 1.08
CA PRO A 151 20.29 12.18 1.15
C PRO A 151 20.94 13.48 1.61
N SER A 152 22.17 13.39 2.14
CA SER A 152 23.09 14.53 2.24
C SER A 152 24.05 14.55 1.05
N ILE A 153 24.94 15.54 1.03
CA ILE A 153 26.04 15.59 0.05
C ILE A 153 27.03 14.43 0.19
N LYS A 154 27.09 13.79 1.39
CA LYS A 154 27.97 12.66 1.66
C LYS A 154 27.34 11.31 1.31
N THR A 155 26.03 11.27 1.10
CA THR A 155 25.32 10.02 0.76
C THR A 155 25.72 9.54 -0.63
N GLY A 156 26.14 8.27 -0.73
CA GLY A 156 26.59 7.68 -1.99
C GLY A 156 25.47 7.52 -3.01
N THR A 157 25.71 7.94 -4.26
CA THR A 157 24.70 7.83 -5.34
C THR A 157 24.19 6.39 -5.50
N GLN A 158 25.09 5.40 -5.41
CA GLN A 158 24.71 4.00 -5.51
C GLN A 158 23.74 3.58 -4.40
N HIS A 159 23.96 4.04 -3.15
CA HIS A 159 23.07 3.75 -2.03
C HIS A 159 21.70 4.42 -2.22
N ILE A 160 21.64 5.62 -2.80
CA ILE A 160 20.39 6.30 -3.13
C ILE A 160 19.58 5.50 -4.15
N GLU A 161 20.21 5.07 -5.26
CA GLU A 161 19.52 4.31 -6.29
C GLU A 161 19.08 2.93 -5.75
N THR A 162 19.95 2.24 -5.00
CA THR A 162 19.59 0.99 -4.33
C THR A 162 18.40 1.17 -3.39
N ALA A 163 18.36 2.27 -2.63
CA ALA A 163 17.23 2.58 -1.75
C ALA A 163 15.92 2.77 -2.53
N LYS A 164 15.95 3.52 -3.65
CA LYS A 164 14.79 3.68 -4.51
C LYS A 164 14.27 2.35 -5.05
N ASP A 165 15.17 1.51 -5.56
CA ASP A 165 14.82 0.20 -6.11
C ASP A 165 14.20 -0.70 -5.05
N ILE A 166 14.80 -0.76 -3.84
CA ILE A 166 14.29 -1.56 -2.74
C ILE A 166 12.90 -1.07 -2.33
N LEU A 167 12.72 0.22 -2.08
CA LEU A 167 11.45 0.79 -1.63
C LEU A 167 10.34 0.57 -2.68
N THR A 168 10.66 0.79 -3.96
CA THR A 168 9.71 0.54 -5.06
C THR A 168 9.34 -0.95 -5.14
N SER A 169 10.30 -1.86 -4.94
CA SER A 169 10.07 -3.31 -5.01
C SER A 169 9.12 -3.85 -3.93
N ILE A 170 8.88 -3.10 -2.88
CA ILE A 170 7.92 -3.43 -1.82
C ILE A 170 6.67 -2.51 -1.86
N GLY A 171 6.43 -1.84 -3.00
CA GLY A 171 5.25 -1.01 -3.24
C GLY A 171 5.23 0.32 -2.49
N LEU A 172 6.39 0.88 -2.16
CA LEU A 172 6.52 2.22 -1.58
C LEU A 172 6.92 3.25 -2.63
N TYR A 173 6.64 4.52 -2.37
CA TYR A 173 6.99 5.65 -3.22
C TYR A 173 8.13 6.47 -2.61
N PRO A 174 9.38 6.29 -3.06
CA PRO A 174 10.52 7.07 -2.57
C PRO A 174 10.52 8.48 -3.17
N LEU A 175 10.02 9.46 -2.41
CA LEU A 175 10.09 10.86 -2.78
C LEU A 175 11.51 11.39 -2.51
N HIS A 176 12.32 11.53 -3.55
CA HIS A 176 13.67 12.04 -3.43
C HIS A 176 13.68 13.53 -3.11
N VAL A 177 14.01 13.89 -1.89
CA VAL A 177 14.19 15.26 -1.43
C VAL A 177 15.57 15.76 -1.86
N ARG A 178 15.64 16.69 -2.80
CA ARG A 178 16.88 17.10 -3.49
C ARG A 178 17.92 17.80 -2.61
N LYS A 179 17.48 18.39 -1.50
CA LYS A 179 18.32 19.05 -0.51
C LYS A 179 17.76 18.73 0.87
N GLU A 180 18.64 18.41 1.79
CA GLU A 180 18.27 18.27 3.18
C GLU A 180 17.75 19.60 3.76
N ILE A 181 16.65 19.53 4.45
CA ILE A 181 16.00 20.61 5.17
C ILE A 181 15.44 20.07 6.48
N ASP A 182 15.27 20.92 7.48
CA ASP A 182 14.63 20.54 8.73
C ASP A 182 13.18 20.10 8.46
N ALA A 183 12.76 18.99 9.07
CA ALA A 183 11.41 18.43 8.96
C ALA A 183 10.96 18.06 7.52
N HIS A 184 11.89 17.92 6.59
CA HIS A 184 11.69 17.47 5.20
C HIS A 184 10.55 18.22 4.47
N ILE A 185 9.82 17.62 3.56
CA ILE A 185 8.74 18.29 2.81
C ILE A 185 7.38 18.09 3.49
N ALA A 186 7.00 16.83 3.74
CA ALA A 186 5.64 16.52 4.17
C ALA A 186 5.40 16.90 5.63
N ASP A 187 6.39 16.72 6.51
CA ASP A 187 6.27 17.16 7.91
C ASP A 187 6.16 18.69 8.03
N ARG A 188 6.81 19.46 7.15
CA ARG A 188 6.60 20.91 7.14
C ARG A 188 5.15 21.31 6.88
N PHE A 189 4.43 20.58 6.02
CA PHE A 189 3.01 20.81 5.81
C PHE A 189 2.18 20.37 7.02
N LEU A 190 2.51 19.22 7.63
CA LEU A 190 1.84 18.76 8.85
C LEU A 190 2.03 19.75 9.99
N GLU A 191 3.25 20.21 10.23
CA GLU A 191 3.59 21.19 11.26
C GLU A 191 2.87 22.54 11.04
N ALA A 192 2.78 23.01 9.80
CA ALA A 192 2.05 24.22 9.49
C ALA A 192 0.57 24.12 9.85
N VAL A 193 -0.08 23.02 9.45
CA VAL A 193 -1.51 22.79 9.75
C VAL A 193 -1.73 22.58 11.25
N TRP A 194 -0.84 21.85 11.93
CA TRP A 194 -0.94 21.63 13.37
C TRP A 194 -0.80 22.92 14.17
N ARG A 195 0.21 23.75 13.88
CA ARG A 195 0.40 25.07 14.54
C ARG A 195 -0.82 25.96 14.39
N GLU A 196 -1.40 26.03 13.20
CA GLU A 196 -2.62 26.79 12.96
C GLU A 196 -3.79 26.21 13.77
N GLY A 197 -3.94 24.89 13.82
CA GLY A 197 -4.96 24.22 14.64
C GLY A 197 -4.86 24.54 16.14
N LEU A 198 -3.64 24.57 16.68
CA LEU A 198 -3.42 24.95 18.09
C LEU A 198 -3.85 26.40 18.38
N TRP A 199 -3.60 27.33 17.46
CA TRP A 199 -4.06 28.72 17.62
C TRP A 199 -5.57 28.86 17.54
N LEU A 200 -6.24 28.14 16.64
CA LEU A 200 -7.71 28.15 16.54
C LEU A 200 -8.37 27.65 17.84
N ILE A 201 -7.79 26.63 18.48
CA ILE A 201 -8.29 26.12 19.77
C ILE A 201 -8.02 27.15 20.89
N LYS A 202 -6.78 27.65 20.99
CA LYS A 202 -6.37 28.62 22.03
C LYS A 202 -7.20 29.90 21.98
N ASP A 203 -7.49 30.38 20.78
CA ASP A 203 -8.27 31.61 20.58
C ASP A 203 -9.79 31.35 20.68
N GLY A 204 -10.23 30.11 20.96
CA GLY A 204 -11.64 29.74 21.12
C GLY A 204 -12.45 29.81 19.81
N ILE A 205 -11.77 29.71 18.66
CA ILE A 205 -12.41 29.80 17.33
C ILE A 205 -13.04 28.44 16.95
N ALA A 206 -12.35 27.32 17.26
CA ALA A 206 -12.80 25.99 16.91
C ALA A 206 -12.34 24.95 17.93
N THR A 207 -13.09 23.85 18.01
CA THR A 207 -12.75 22.62 18.75
C THR A 207 -11.90 21.70 17.87
N THR A 208 -11.30 20.66 18.46
CA THR A 208 -10.59 19.60 17.73
C THR A 208 -11.48 18.97 16.66
N GLU A 209 -12.75 18.67 16.99
CA GLU A 209 -13.70 18.07 16.06
C GLU A 209 -14.03 18.98 14.88
N GLU A 210 -14.23 20.29 15.10
CA GLU A 210 -14.53 21.24 14.04
C GLU A 210 -13.33 21.42 13.08
N ILE A 211 -12.10 21.42 13.61
CA ILE A 211 -10.87 21.45 12.80
C ILE A 211 -10.77 20.18 11.95
N ASP A 212 -10.93 18.99 12.55
CA ASP A 212 -10.92 17.72 11.83
C ASP A 212 -12.02 17.66 10.76
N ASN A 213 -13.21 18.19 11.03
CA ASN A 213 -14.32 18.25 10.09
C ASN A 213 -14.00 19.17 8.89
N ALA A 214 -13.35 20.33 9.14
CA ALA A 214 -12.91 21.20 8.06
C ALA A 214 -11.93 20.51 7.12
N ILE A 215 -11.04 19.67 7.64
CA ILE A 215 -10.07 18.90 6.85
C ILE A 215 -10.79 17.76 6.13
N ARG A 216 -11.47 16.87 6.86
CA ARG A 216 -12.03 15.60 6.31
C ARG A 216 -13.19 15.80 5.34
N TYR A 217 -13.97 16.86 5.48
CA TYR A 217 -15.09 17.18 4.56
C TYR A 217 -14.75 18.27 3.53
N GLY A 218 -13.57 18.89 3.66
CA GLY A 218 -13.12 19.99 2.79
C GLY A 218 -11.90 19.63 1.96
N PHE A 219 -10.81 20.32 2.21
CA PHE A 219 -9.62 20.25 1.38
C PHE A 219 -8.87 18.92 1.46
N GLY A 220 -9.00 18.15 2.53
CA GLY A 220 -8.39 16.82 2.66
C GLY A 220 -8.82 15.84 1.58
N LEU A 221 -10.11 15.87 1.16
CA LEU A 221 -10.61 15.05 0.06
C LEU A 221 -9.95 15.40 -1.29
N ARG A 222 -9.61 16.68 -1.51
CA ARG A 222 -8.91 17.10 -2.73
C ARG A 222 -7.44 16.68 -2.68
N TRP A 223 -6.80 16.87 -1.53
CA TRP A 223 -5.40 16.54 -1.36
C TRP A 223 -5.09 15.05 -1.45
N ALA A 224 -6.01 14.19 -1.06
CA ALA A 224 -5.86 12.74 -1.20
C ALA A 224 -5.70 12.27 -2.65
N GLN A 225 -6.19 13.04 -3.62
CA GLN A 225 -6.16 12.67 -5.04
C GLN A 225 -5.25 13.55 -5.90
N MET A 226 -5.10 14.84 -5.57
CA MET A 226 -4.41 15.82 -6.42
C MET A 226 -3.24 16.51 -5.71
N GLY A 227 -3.18 16.52 -4.37
CA GLY A 227 -2.25 17.34 -3.61
C GLY A 227 -2.61 18.82 -3.69
N LEU A 228 -1.63 19.69 -3.37
CA LEU A 228 -1.83 21.13 -3.23
C LEU A 228 -1.85 21.86 -4.59
N PHE A 229 -0.78 21.75 -5.35
CA PHE A 229 -0.58 22.55 -6.56
C PHE A 229 -1.51 22.15 -7.72
N GLU A 230 -1.80 20.88 -7.88
CA GLU A 230 -2.75 20.42 -8.90
C GLU A 230 -4.17 20.89 -8.58
N THR A 231 -4.58 20.90 -7.29
CA THR A 231 -5.84 21.49 -6.84
C THR A 231 -5.95 22.96 -7.23
N TYR A 232 -4.88 23.74 -7.04
CA TYR A 232 -4.86 25.18 -7.36
C TYR A 232 -4.75 25.43 -8.87
N ARG A 233 -4.07 24.56 -9.62
CA ARG A 233 -4.06 24.61 -11.08
C ARG A 233 -5.47 24.53 -11.66
N ILE A 234 -6.29 23.63 -11.15
CA ILE A 234 -7.71 23.48 -11.56
C ILE A 234 -8.52 24.70 -11.14
N ALA A 235 -8.29 25.23 -9.94
CA ALA A 235 -8.97 26.44 -9.47
C ALA A 235 -8.67 27.68 -10.33
N GLY A 236 -7.52 27.73 -11.02
CA GLY A 236 -7.17 28.77 -11.99
C GLY A 236 -7.90 28.66 -13.32
N GLY A 237 -8.74 27.63 -13.53
CA GLY A 237 -9.49 27.38 -14.76
C GLY A 237 -8.56 27.12 -15.95
N GLU A 238 -9.03 27.44 -17.16
CA GLU A 238 -8.26 27.22 -18.40
C GLU A 238 -6.92 27.99 -18.44
N ALA A 239 -6.81 29.10 -17.72
CA ALA A 239 -5.56 29.88 -17.61
C ALA A 239 -4.55 29.31 -16.60
N GLY A 240 -4.95 28.28 -15.83
CA GLY A 240 -4.08 27.45 -14.99
C GLY A 240 -3.43 28.16 -13.81
N MET A 241 -2.28 27.65 -13.38
CA MET A 241 -1.61 28.08 -12.13
C MET A 241 -1.18 29.54 -12.16
N ALA A 242 -0.70 30.06 -13.29
CA ALA A 242 -0.27 31.47 -13.39
C ALA A 242 -1.44 32.44 -13.09
N HIS A 243 -2.63 32.11 -13.59
CA HIS A 243 -3.82 32.93 -13.33
C HIS A 243 -4.24 32.81 -11.85
N PHE A 244 -4.23 31.61 -11.27
CA PHE A 244 -4.52 31.39 -9.86
C PHE A 244 -3.58 32.22 -8.97
N ILE A 245 -2.26 32.22 -9.24
CA ILE A 245 -1.27 32.97 -8.48
C ILE A 245 -1.50 34.48 -8.65
N ALA A 246 -1.80 34.96 -9.86
CA ALA A 246 -2.06 36.39 -10.09
C ALA A 246 -3.31 36.84 -9.32
N GLN A 247 -4.33 36.02 -9.22
CA GLN A 247 -5.60 36.34 -8.56
C GLN A 247 -5.51 36.23 -7.02
N PHE A 248 -4.92 35.17 -6.50
CA PHE A 248 -4.92 34.83 -5.08
C PHE A 248 -3.58 35.04 -4.38
N GLY A 249 -2.47 35.13 -5.13
CA GLY A 249 -1.15 35.38 -4.56
C GLY A 249 -1.07 36.59 -3.64
N PRO A 250 -1.69 37.76 -4.00
CA PRO A 250 -1.70 38.92 -3.11
C PRO A 250 -2.30 38.63 -1.72
N CYS A 251 -3.23 37.70 -1.61
CA CYS A 251 -3.86 37.34 -0.32
C CYS A 251 -2.88 36.66 0.64
N LEU A 252 -1.77 36.11 0.15
CA LEU A 252 -0.75 35.46 0.99
C LEU A 252 -0.02 36.46 1.91
N SER A 253 -0.07 37.75 1.60
CA SER A 253 0.46 38.81 2.48
C SER A 253 -0.51 39.22 3.59
N TRP A 254 -1.75 38.71 3.57
CA TRP A 254 -2.76 39.06 4.55
C TRP A 254 -2.57 38.25 5.84
N PRO A 255 -2.95 38.76 7.01
CA PRO A 255 -2.73 38.10 8.30
C PRO A 255 -3.78 37.00 8.57
N TRP A 256 -3.93 36.08 7.63
CA TRP A 256 -4.90 34.98 7.75
C TRP A 256 -4.40 33.78 8.55
N THR A 257 -3.10 33.72 8.85
CA THR A 257 -2.47 32.57 9.50
C THR A 257 -1.37 33.00 10.45
N LYS A 258 -1.11 32.19 11.49
CA LYS A 258 -0.04 32.38 12.49
C LYS A 258 1.08 31.35 12.32
N LEU A 259 1.41 30.90 11.13
CA LEU A 259 2.29 29.75 10.84
C LEU A 259 3.64 29.75 11.56
N MET A 260 4.21 30.91 11.89
CA MET A 260 5.50 31.02 12.57
C MET A 260 5.39 31.05 14.10
N ASP A 261 4.19 31.25 14.63
CA ASP A 261 3.94 31.28 16.06
C ASP A 261 3.40 29.92 16.53
N VAL A 262 3.75 29.54 17.75
CA VAL A 262 3.18 28.37 18.44
C VAL A 262 2.60 28.86 19.78
N PRO A 263 1.36 28.54 20.13
CA PRO A 263 0.83 28.88 21.45
C PRO A 263 1.64 28.18 22.54
N GLU A 264 1.82 28.83 23.68
CA GLU A 264 2.39 28.15 24.85
C GLU A 264 1.46 27.02 25.29
N LEU A 265 2.02 25.81 25.34
CA LEU A 265 1.30 24.61 25.78
C LEU A 265 1.24 24.57 27.30
N THR A 266 0.36 25.41 27.88
CA THR A 266 0.07 25.39 29.32
C THR A 266 -0.68 24.12 29.70
N ASP A 267 -0.68 23.80 31.00
CA ASP A 267 -1.45 22.64 31.50
C ASP A 267 -2.94 22.78 31.18
N GLU A 268 -3.49 24.01 31.25
CA GLU A 268 -4.90 24.28 30.95
C GLU A 268 -5.20 24.05 29.45
N LEU A 269 -4.34 24.51 28.54
CA LEU A 269 -4.53 24.27 27.10
C LEU A 269 -4.39 22.80 26.77
N THR A 270 -3.40 22.12 27.32
CA THR A 270 -3.19 20.69 27.15
C THR A 270 -4.39 19.88 27.61
N GLN A 271 -4.92 20.20 28.81
CA GLN A 271 -6.11 19.54 29.35
C GLN A 271 -7.35 19.82 28.49
N MET A 272 -7.55 21.05 28.03
CA MET A 272 -8.65 21.41 27.15
C MET A 272 -8.63 20.58 25.84
N ILE A 273 -7.47 20.44 25.22
CA ILE A 273 -7.31 19.63 23.99
C ILE A 273 -7.60 18.16 24.28
N ALA A 274 -7.11 17.61 25.40
CA ALA A 274 -7.36 16.23 25.80
C ALA A 274 -8.86 15.97 26.02
N ASP A 275 -9.55 16.84 26.75
CA ASP A 275 -10.98 16.72 27.04
C ASP A 275 -11.83 16.78 25.73
N GLN A 276 -11.46 17.67 24.80
CA GLN A 276 -12.12 17.75 23.50
C GLN A 276 -11.88 16.49 22.66
N SER A 277 -10.66 15.97 22.65
CA SER A 277 -10.31 14.74 21.93
C SER A 277 -11.05 13.53 22.50
N ASP A 278 -11.17 13.44 23.82
CA ASP A 278 -11.93 12.37 24.49
C ASP A 278 -13.44 12.49 24.22
N ALA A 279 -13.98 13.69 24.21
CA ALA A 279 -15.38 13.92 23.82
C ALA A 279 -15.65 13.49 22.36
N GLN A 280 -14.69 13.75 21.46
CA GLN A 280 -14.77 13.42 20.01
C GLN A 280 -14.71 11.91 19.77
N SER A 281 -13.75 11.21 20.34
CA SER A 281 -13.44 9.81 19.98
C SER A 281 -13.08 8.87 21.14
N GLY A 282 -13.11 9.33 22.39
CA GLY A 282 -12.80 8.53 23.59
C GLY A 282 -13.75 7.36 23.85
N HIS A 283 -14.90 7.31 23.16
CA HIS A 283 -15.81 6.15 23.18
C HIS A 283 -15.30 4.95 22.38
N LYS A 284 -14.20 5.10 21.67
CA LYS A 284 -13.50 4.03 20.94
C LYS A 284 -12.13 3.79 21.56
N THR A 285 -11.71 2.55 21.61
CA THR A 285 -10.33 2.18 21.92
C THR A 285 -9.38 2.59 20.79
N ILE A 286 -8.10 2.77 21.10
CA ILE A 286 -7.08 3.04 20.08
C ILE A 286 -7.06 1.95 19.00
N ARG A 287 -7.29 0.69 19.36
CA ARG A 287 -7.34 -0.44 18.41
C ARG A 287 -8.53 -0.36 17.44
N GLU A 288 -9.67 0.10 17.93
CA GLU A 288 -10.84 0.36 17.07
C GLU A 288 -10.60 1.54 16.13
N LEU A 289 -9.92 2.59 16.60
CA LEU A 289 -9.54 3.74 15.76
C LEU A 289 -8.50 3.35 14.70
N GLU A 290 -7.50 2.55 15.03
CA GLU A 290 -6.52 2.01 14.08
C GLU A 290 -7.21 1.18 12.99
N ARG A 291 -8.11 0.29 13.38
CA ARG A 291 -8.87 -0.54 12.43
C ARG A 291 -9.74 0.30 11.50
N LEU A 292 -10.43 1.31 12.04
CA LEU A 292 -11.24 2.23 11.25
C LEU A 292 -10.39 3.02 10.26
N ARG A 293 -9.24 3.53 10.69
CA ARG A 293 -8.27 4.23 9.84
C ARG A 293 -7.81 3.34 8.69
N ASP A 294 -7.37 2.11 8.99
CA ASP A 294 -6.85 1.19 7.99
C ASP A 294 -7.91 0.84 6.94
N ASN A 295 -9.12 0.54 7.38
CA ASN A 295 -10.24 0.25 6.48
C ASN A 295 -10.57 1.44 5.56
N ASN A 296 -10.57 2.66 6.09
CA ASN A 296 -10.80 3.86 5.30
C ASN A 296 -9.68 4.11 4.29
N LEU A 297 -8.40 3.93 4.69
CA LEU A 297 -7.26 4.06 3.79
C LEU A 297 -7.32 3.02 2.66
N ILE A 298 -7.67 1.78 2.96
CA ILE A 298 -7.86 0.72 1.95
C ILE A 298 -8.94 1.14 0.95
N ALA A 299 -10.10 1.57 1.43
CA ALA A 299 -11.22 1.96 0.57
C ALA A 299 -10.85 3.14 -0.36
N ILE A 300 -10.19 4.18 0.18
CA ILE A 300 -9.72 5.34 -0.59
C ILE A 300 -8.69 4.90 -1.65
N MET A 301 -7.67 4.14 -1.26
CA MET A 301 -6.60 3.72 -2.18
C MET A 301 -7.13 2.76 -3.26
N ARG A 302 -8.08 1.90 -2.95
CA ARG A 302 -8.75 1.05 -3.93
C ARG A 302 -9.63 1.85 -4.91
N ALA A 303 -10.33 2.88 -4.44
CA ALA A 303 -11.06 3.79 -5.33
C ALA A 303 -10.10 4.52 -6.29
N LEU A 304 -8.96 5.00 -5.81
CA LEU A 304 -7.91 5.60 -6.63
C LEU A 304 -7.29 4.59 -7.61
N LYS A 305 -7.15 3.32 -7.22
CA LYS A 305 -6.67 2.22 -8.08
C LYS A 305 -7.61 2.03 -9.29
N GLN A 306 -8.93 2.05 -9.07
CA GLN A 306 -9.91 1.95 -10.16
C GLN A 306 -9.80 3.12 -11.17
N GLN A 307 -9.35 4.29 -10.72
CA GLN A 307 -9.13 5.46 -11.57
C GLN A 307 -7.70 5.52 -12.15
N GLY A 308 -6.80 4.61 -11.80
CA GLY A 308 -5.41 4.60 -12.25
C GLY A 308 -4.62 5.85 -11.82
N SER A 309 -4.94 6.44 -10.66
CA SER A 309 -4.36 7.72 -10.22
C SER A 309 -3.75 7.66 -8.83
N ALA A 310 -2.84 8.60 -8.53
CA ALA A 310 -2.19 8.82 -7.23
C ALA A 310 -1.68 7.50 -6.59
N ALA A 311 -1.98 7.26 -5.31
CA ALA A 311 -1.59 6.03 -4.60
C ALA A 311 -2.15 4.75 -5.27
N GLY A 312 -3.27 4.85 -5.97
CA GLY A 312 -3.87 3.75 -6.71
C GLY A 312 -3.02 3.29 -7.90
N ALA A 313 -2.45 4.22 -8.67
CA ALA A 313 -1.54 3.91 -9.78
C ALA A 313 -0.28 3.18 -9.28
N LEU A 314 0.25 3.59 -8.12
CA LEU A 314 1.40 2.93 -7.50
C LEU A 314 1.07 1.47 -7.11
N ILE A 315 -0.11 1.23 -6.52
CA ILE A 315 -0.55 -0.11 -6.16
C ILE A 315 -0.64 -0.98 -7.42
N THR A 316 -1.23 -0.47 -8.51
CA THR A 316 -1.32 -1.19 -9.79
C THR A 316 0.08 -1.52 -10.34
N ALA A 317 1.00 -0.57 -10.35
CA ALA A 317 2.36 -0.80 -10.82
C ALA A 317 3.09 -1.87 -10.00
N HIS A 318 2.94 -1.85 -8.67
CA HIS A 318 3.50 -2.90 -7.81
C HIS A 318 2.83 -4.25 -8.06
N GLU A 319 1.51 -4.29 -8.17
CA GLU A 319 0.73 -5.51 -8.45
C GLU A 319 1.15 -6.18 -9.77
N ASP A 320 1.47 -5.39 -10.80
CA ASP A 320 1.97 -5.91 -12.07
C ASP A 320 3.31 -6.67 -11.90
N THR A 321 4.14 -6.28 -10.93
CA THR A 321 5.37 -7.01 -10.59
C THR A 321 5.12 -8.32 -9.85
N LEU A 322 3.98 -8.46 -9.18
CA LEU A 322 3.59 -9.65 -8.43
C LEU A 322 2.89 -10.70 -9.29
N ARG A 323 2.49 -10.36 -10.52
CA ARG A 323 1.81 -11.30 -11.42
C ARG A 323 2.71 -12.46 -11.78
N MET A 324 2.26 -13.66 -11.39
CA MET A 324 2.90 -14.90 -11.80
C MET A 324 2.14 -15.46 -13.01
N PRO A 325 2.84 -16.08 -14.00
CA PRO A 325 2.16 -16.84 -15.03
C PRO A 325 1.27 -17.90 -14.39
N LEU A 326 0.05 -18.07 -14.91
CA LEU A 326 -0.81 -19.18 -14.51
C LEU A 326 -0.08 -20.47 -14.93
N GLY A 327 0.38 -21.24 -13.97
CA GLY A 327 1.09 -22.50 -14.25
C GLY A 327 0.17 -23.52 -14.93
N ALA A 328 0.77 -24.55 -15.55
CA ALA A 328 0.06 -25.68 -16.16
C ALA A 328 -0.72 -26.57 -15.16
N ALA A 329 -0.97 -26.09 -13.95
CA ALA A 329 -1.75 -26.81 -12.93
C ALA A 329 -3.18 -27.02 -13.39
N VAL A 330 -3.70 -28.23 -13.18
CA VAL A 330 -5.05 -28.62 -13.53
C VAL A 330 -5.82 -29.02 -12.28
N PRO A 331 -6.92 -28.31 -11.92
CA PRO A 331 -7.49 -27.09 -12.51
C PRO A 331 -6.63 -25.85 -12.27
N MET A 332 -6.74 -24.87 -13.17
CA MET A 332 -5.94 -23.64 -13.13
C MET A 332 -6.36 -22.76 -11.96
N ARG A 333 -5.40 -22.25 -11.19
CA ARG A 333 -5.64 -21.22 -10.17
C ARG A 333 -5.63 -19.83 -10.82
N THR A 334 -6.79 -19.36 -11.24
CA THR A 334 -6.94 -18.12 -12.03
C THR A 334 -6.99 -16.86 -11.20
N VAL A 335 -7.48 -16.92 -9.96
CA VAL A 335 -7.53 -15.80 -9.01
C VAL A 335 -7.03 -16.23 -7.65
N SER A 336 -6.33 -15.35 -6.97
CA SER A 336 -6.04 -15.44 -5.54
C SER A 336 -6.00 -14.02 -4.98
N ARG A 337 -6.83 -13.73 -3.97
CA ARG A 337 -6.92 -12.39 -3.37
C ARG A 337 -7.53 -12.41 -1.99
N SER A 338 -7.27 -11.38 -1.22
CA SER A 338 -8.03 -11.11 0.02
C SER A 338 -9.30 -10.33 -0.30
N ILE A 339 -10.40 -10.68 0.38
CA ILE A 339 -11.68 -9.98 0.25
C ILE A 339 -11.56 -8.60 0.91
N PRO A 340 -11.67 -7.50 0.14
CA PRO A 340 -11.54 -6.17 0.71
C PRO A 340 -12.81 -5.73 1.42
N VAL A 341 -12.68 -4.77 2.35
CA VAL A 341 -13.80 -4.27 3.17
C VAL A 341 -14.92 -3.67 2.33
N ASP A 342 -14.60 -2.98 1.22
CA ASP A 342 -15.57 -2.37 0.31
C ASP A 342 -16.37 -3.38 -0.53
N TRP A 343 -16.06 -4.67 -0.37
CA TRP A 343 -16.81 -5.77 -1.00
C TRP A 343 -17.83 -6.42 -0.07
N THR A 344 -17.90 -6.01 1.18
CA THR A 344 -18.83 -6.57 2.16
C THR A 344 -20.13 -5.75 2.27
N ASP A 345 -21.18 -6.42 2.66
CA ASP A 345 -22.47 -5.82 2.96
C ASP A 345 -22.59 -5.39 4.43
N TYR A 346 -23.77 -4.95 4.86
CA TYR A 346 -24.06 -4.52 6.22
C TYR A 346 -23.93 -5.64 7.27
N ASN A 347 -23.92 -6.92 6.86
CA ASN A 347 -23.70 -8.06 7.74
C ASN A 347 -22.20 -8.41 7.89
N GLY A 348 -21.32 -7.72 7.17
CA GLY A 348 -19.87 -8.01 7.14
C GLY A 348 -19.48 -9.18 6.24
N HIS A 349 -20.42 -9.73 5.48
CA HIS A 349 -20.17 -10.80 4.51
C HIS A 349 -19.98 -10.22 3.11
N MET A 350 -19.22 -10.92 2.27
CA MET A 350 -19.02 -10.54 0.88
C MET A 350 -20.37 -10.46 0.15
N ASN A 351 -20.66 -9.28 -0.41
CA ASN A 351 -21.90 -9.03 -1.14
C ASN A 351 -22.01 -9.98 -2.35
N GLU A 352 -23.22 -10.47 -2.61
CA GLU A 352 -23.51 -11.43 -3.68
C GLU A 352 -23.02 -11.00 -5.06
N GLY A 353 -23.12 -9.70 -5.40
CA GLY A 353 -22.64 -9.16 -6.67
C GLY A 353 -21.12 -9.26 -6.85
N ARG A 354 -20.35 -9.35 -5.75
CA ARG A 354 -18.88 -9.44 -5.78
C ARG A 354 -18.38 -10.84 -6.12
N TYR A 355 -19.19 -11.88 -5.89
CA TYR A 355 -18.90 -13.22 -6.40
C TYR A 355 -18.86 -13.22 -7.93
N GLY A 356 -19.81 -12.53 -8.57
CA GLY A 356 -19.80 -12.34 -10.02
C GLY A 356 -18.54 -11.64 -10.52
N GLN A 357 -18.04 -10.63 -9.77
CA GLN A 357 -16.80 -9.93 -10.10
C GLN A 357 -15.59 -10.88 -10.04
N ILE A 358 -15.43 -11.66 -8.96
CA ILE A 358 -14.33 -12.65 -8.85
C ILE A 358 -14.36 -13.66 -9.99
N PHE A 359 -15.53 -14.15 -10.39
CA PHE A 359 -15.64 -15.10 -11.49
C PHE A 359 -15.37 -14.44 -12.85
N SER A 360 -15.70 -13.16 -13.02
CA SER A 360 -15.29 -12.38 -14.20
C SER A 360 -13.76 -12.23 -14.25
N ASP A 361 -13.14 -11.83 -13.14
CA ASP A 361 -11.67 -11.72 -13.03
C ASP A 361 -10.99 -13.07 -13.34
N ALA A 362 -11.60 -14.19 -12.92
CA ALA A 362 -11.09 -15.53 -13.21
C ALA A 362 -11.20 -15.91 -14.69
N ALA A 363 -12.30 -15.50 -15.35
CA ALA A 363 -12.46 -15.69 -16.79
C ALA A 363 -11.46 -14.83 -17.57
N ASP A 364 -11.25 -13.57 -17.18
CA ASP A 364 -10.26 -12.68 -17.80
C ASP A 364 -8.83 -13.23 -17.69
N ALA A 365 -8.45 -13.74 -16.51
CA ALA A 365 -7.18 -14.40 -16.31
C ALA A 365 -7.03 -15.64 -17.22
N PHE A 366 -8.06 -16.45 -17.34
CA PHE A 366 -8.10 -17.57 -18.29
C PHE A 366 -7.95 -17.11 -19.74
N MET A 367 -8.65 -16.03 -20.15
CA MET A 367 -8.56 -15.49 -21.51
C MET A 367 -7.13 -15.03 -21.85
N ILE A 368 -6.45 -14.36 -20.91
CA ILE A 368 -5.04 -13.96 -21.09
C ILE A 368 -4.15 -15.19 -21.29
N GLU A 369 -4.34 -16.25 -20.52
CA GLU A 369 -3.53 -17.48 -20.62
C GLU A 369 -3.67 -18.20 -21.98
N ILE A 370 -4.85 -18.21 -22.55
CA ILE A 370 -5.05 -18.79 -23.89
C ILE A 370 -4.60 -17.85 -25.03
N GLY A 371 -4.12 -16.64 -24.73
CA GLY A 371 -3.65 -15.65 -25.71
C GLY A 371 -4.75 -14.72 -26.22
N ALA A 372 -5.92 -14.70 -25.59
CA ALA A 372 -6.96 -13.72 -25.88
C ALA A 372 -6.73 -12.43 -25.05
N ASP A 373 -5.53 -11.87 -25.15
CA ASP A 373 -5.03 -10.73 -24.42
C ASP A 373 -5.42 -9.37 -25.07
N ALA A 374 -4.85 -8.28 -24.56
CA ALA A 374 -5.07 -6.93 -25.09
C ALA A 374 -4.71 -6.79 -26.58
N LYS A 375 -3.71 -7.52 -27.08
CA LYS A 375 -3.34 -7.51 -28.51
C LYS A 375 -4.39 -8.21 -29.34
N TYR A 376 -4.94 -9.30 -28.84
CA TYR A 376 -6.03 -10.03 -29.48
C TYR A 376 -7.29 -9.17 -29.59
N ILE A 377 -7.60 -8.42 -28.54
CA ILE A 377 -8.73 -7.47 -28.51
C ILE A 377 -8.47 -6.33 -29.50
N ALA A 378 -7.28 -5.74 -29.52
CA ALA A 378 -6.90 -4.70 -30.47
C ALA A 378 -6.96 -5.16 -31.93
N ALA A 379 -6.76 -6.46 -32.18
CA ALA A 379 -6.94 -7.08 -33.51
C ALA A 379 -8.42 -7.36 -33.88
N GLY A 380 -9.36 -6.94 -33.05
CA GLY A 380 -10.80 -7.01 -33.34
C GLY A 380 -11.49 -8.31 -32.94
N ASN A 381 -10.90 -9.08 -32.01
CA ASN A 381 -11.43 -10.36 -31.53
C ASN A 381 -11.67 -10.33 -30.02
N SER A 382 -12.69 -11.01 -29.52
CA SER A 382 -12.97 -11.10 -28.09
C SER A 382 -13.91 -12.27 -27.74
N PHE A 383 -14.05 -12.55 -26.46
CA PHE A 383 -15.07 -13.46 -25.93
C PHE A 383 -16.11 -12.66 -25.13
N PHE A 384 -17.39 -12.94 -25.40
CA PHE A 384 -18.50 -12.32 -24.66
C PHE A 384 -19.20 -13.38 -23.82
N THR A 385 -19.38 -13.09 -22.54
CA THR A 385 -20.20 -13.92 -21.65
C THR A 385 -21.66 -13.79 -22.08
N ALA A 386 -22.29 -14.92 -22.36
CA ALA A 386 -23.69 -15.01 -22.76
C ALA A 386 -24.59 -15.49 -21.61
N GLU A 387 -24.03 -16.29 -20.69
CA GLU A 387 -24.76 -16.81 -19.54
C GLU A 387 -23.79 -17.04 -18.38
N THR A 388 -24.26 -16.71 -17.16
CA THR A 388 -23.52 -16.95 -15.91
C THR A 388 -24.48 -17.53 -14.88
N THR A 389 -24.13 -18.71 -14.32
CA THR A 389 -24.88 -19.33 -13.22
C THR A 389 -23.99 -19.46 -12.01
N ILE A 390 -24.34 -18.78 -10.91
CA ILE A 390 -23.59 -18.80 -9.66
C ILE A 390 -24.38 -19.54 -8.61
N LYS A 391 -23.69 -20.42 -7.84
CA LYS A 391 -24.23 -21.08 -6.65
C LYS A 391 -23.41 -20.66 -5.45
N TYR A 392 -24.06 -20.09 -4.45
CA TYR A 392 -23.47 -19.66 -3.18
C TYR A 392 -23.58 -20.82 -2.19
N LEU A 393 -22.47 -21.26 -1.62
CA LEU A 393 -22.39 -22.46 -0.76
C LEU A 393 -21.97 -22.12 0.67
N ALA A 394 -21.14 -21.09 0.83
CA ALA A 394 -20.71 -20.60 2.12
C ALA A 394 -20.37 -19.10 2.02
N GLU A 395 -20.29 -18.46 3.19
CA GLU A 395 -19.98 -17.03 3.32
C GLU A 395 -18.47 -16.78 3.17
N ALA A 396 -18.13 -15.57 2.69
CA ALA A 396 -16.77 -15.04 2.69
C ALA A 396 -16.73 -13.73 3.45
N LEU A 397 -15.67 -13.50 4.25
CA LEU A 397 -15.52 -12.35 5.14
C LEU A 397 -14.42 -11.41 4.66
N ALA A 398 -14.50 -10.13 5.06
CA ALA A 398 -13.42 -9.18 4.83
C ALA A 398 -12.08 -9.69 5.42
N GLY A 399 -11.00 -9.54 4.66
CA GLY A 399 -9.66 -10.01 5.02
C GLY A 399 -9.43 -11.52 4.83
N GLN A 400 -10.47 -12.29 4.50
CA GLN A 400 -10.32 -13.70 4.15
C GLN A 400 -9.65 -13.83 2.78
N THR A 401 -8.64 -14.68 2.66
CA THR A 401 -8.03 -15.02 1.38
C THR A 401 -8.86 -16.09 0.68
N VAL A 402 -9.16 -15.84 -0.59
CA VAL A 402 -9.87 -16.78 -1.46
C VAL A 402 -9.10 -17.03 -2.73
N HIS A 403 -9.31 -18.18 -3.34
CA HIS A 403 -8.76 -18.51 -4.65
C HIS A 403 -9.80 -19.16 -5.54
N VAL A 404 -9.67 -18.95 -6.85
CA VAL A 404 -10.56 -19.56 -7.84
C VAL A 404 -9.78 -20.58 -8.66
N LYS A 405 -10.35 -21.79 -8.72
CA LYS A 405 -9.91 -22.87 -9.63
C LYS A 405 -10.83 -22.90 -10.83
N THR A 406 -10.26 -22.80 -12.02
CA THR A 406 -10.99 -22.76 -13.29
C THR A 406 -10.73 -23.99 -14.13
N ARG A 407 -11.81 -24.56 -14.69
CA ARG A 407 -11.78 -25.68 -15.64
C ARG A 407 -12.55 -25.32 -16.90
N VAL A 408 -12.10 -25.84 -18.05
CA VAL A 408 -12.83 -25.77 -19.31
C VAL A 408 -13.78 -26.98 -19.36
N LEU A 409 -15.08 -26.74 -19.41
CA LEU A 409 -16.10 -27.78 -19.60
C LEU A 409 -16.39 -28.04 -21.07
N LEU A 410 -16.31 -26.99 -21.91
CA LEU A 410 -16.58 -27.06 -23.34
C LEU A 410 -15.65 -26.13 -24.11
N SER A 411 -15.04 -26.66 -25.17
CA SER A 411 -14.37 -25.90 -26.24
C SER A 411 -14.85 -26.46 -27.57
N GLU A 412 -15.72 -25.72 -28.26
CA GLU A 412 -16.30 -26.17 -29.53
C GLU A 412 -16.56 -25.00 -30.48
N GLY A 413 -15.67 -24.83 -31.45
CA GLY A 413 -15.76 -23.76 -32.43
C GLY A 413 -15.75 -22.38 -31.73
N LYS A 414 -16.86 -21.66 -31.81
CA LYS A 414 -17.01 -20.35 -31.14
C LYS A 414 -17.48 -20.39 -29.69
N LYS A 415 -17.76 -21.56 -29.15
CA LYS A 415 -18.37 -21.77 -27.84
C LYS A 415 -17.34 -22.20 -26.81
N VAL A 416 -17.36 -21.57 -25.65
CA VAL A 416 -16.55 -21.92 -24.47
C VAL A 416 -17.48 -22.01 -23.26
N LYS A 417 -17.31 -23.04 -22.45
CA LYS A 417 -17.94 -23.12 -21.13
C LYS A 417 -16.87 -23.34 -20.08
N LEU A 418 -16.81 -22.43 -19.12
CA LEU A 418 -15.90 -22.49 -17.98
C LEU A 418 -16.67 -22.90 -16.72
N PHE A 419 -15.98 -23.60 -15.84
CA PHE A 419 -16.45 -23.89 -14.50
C PHE A 419 -15.43 -23.37 -13.50
N HIS A 420 -15.89 -22.59 -12.55
CA HIS A 420 -15.08 -21.94 -11.52
C HIS A 420 -15.51 -22.42 -10.14
N GLU A 421 -14.54 -22.70 -9.28
CA GLU A 421 -14.75 -22.97 -7.87
C GLU A 421 -14.00 -21.93 -7.05
N MET A 422 -14.71 -21.08 -6.33
CA MET A 422 -14.11 -20.19 -5.34
C MET A 422 -13.94 -20.94 -4.02
N ARG A 423 -12.73 -20.95 -3.51
CA ARG A 423 -12.32 -21.70 -2.32
C ARG A 423 -11.64 -20.80 -1.31
N ALA A 424 -11.82 -21.11 -0.02
CA ALA A 424 -11.04 -20.56 1.08
C ALA A 424 -9.63 -21.19 1.14
N GLU A 425 -8.77 -20.70 2.02
CA GLU A 425 -7.41 -21.22 2.20
C GLU A 425 -7.37 -22.71 2.64
N ASP A 426 -8.34 -23.14 3.43
CA ASP A 426 -8.52 -24.54 3.84
C ASP A 426 -9.11 -25.44 2.74
N ASN A 427 -9.25 -24.92 1.51
CA ASN A 427 -9.89 -25.56 0.35
C ASN A 427 -11.40 -25.78 0.46
N ALA A 428 -12.11 -25.27 1.46
CA ALA A 428 -13.56 -25.28 1.48
C ALA A 428 -14.13 -24.51 0.28
N ILE A 429 -15.15 -25.04 -0.38
CA ILE A 429 -15.80 -24.40 -1.53
C ILE A 429 -16.81 -23.37 -1.00
N LEU A 430 -16.60 -22.10 -1.34
CA LEU A 430 -17.47 -21.00 -0.96
C LEU A 430 -18.55 -20.73 -2.02
N ALA A 431 -18.22 -20.86 -3.29
CA ALA A 431 -19.15 -20.70 -4.39
C ALA A 431 -18.66 -21.42 -5.64
N THR A 432 -19.60 -21.73 -6.55
CA THR A 432 -19.28 -22.24 -7.88
C THR A 432 -19.94 -21.37 -8.96
N CYS A 433 -19.31 -21.33 -10.12
CA CYS A 433 -19.86 -20.59 -11.26
C CYS A 433 -19.66 -21.34 -12.56
N GLU A 434 -20.71 -21.42 -13.37
CA GLU A 434 -20.64 -21.81 -14.77
C GLU A 434 -20.79 -20.57 -15.63
N GLN A 435 -19.86 -20.34 -16.54
CA GLN A 435 -19.93 -19.26 -17.53
C GLN A 435 -19.92 -19.84 -18.93
N PHE A 436 -20.93 -19.48 -19.73
CA PHE A 436 -20.98 -19.77 -21.14
C PHE A 436 -20.61 -18.52 -21.93
N MET A 437 -19.61 -18.65 -22.81
CA MET A 437 -19.04 -17.56 -23.56
C MET A 437 -19.03 -17.87 -25.05
N LEU A 438 -19.13 -16.80 -25.86
CA LEU A 438 -19.07 -16.87 -27.32
C LEU A 438 -17.92 -16.00 -27.81
N HIS A 439 -17.09 -16.56 -28.68
CA HIS A 439 -16.12 -15.77 -29.43
C HIS A 439 -16.81 -14.90 -30.45
N VAL A 440 -16.38 -13.64 -30.56
CA VAL A 440 -16.99 -12.60 -31.41
C VAL A 440 -15.92 -11.80 -32.15
N ASN A 441 -16.24 -11.38 -33.36
CA ASN A 441 -15.52 -10.36 -34.08
C ASN A 441 -16.08 -8.98 -33.70
N LEU A 442 -15.25 -8.09 -33.16
CA LEU A 442 -15.65 -6.79 -32.62
C LEU A 442 -16.08 -5.79 -33.72
N THR A 443 -15.59 -5.96 -34.95
CA THR A 443 -15.94 -5.12 -36.09
C THR A 443 -17.34 -5.47 -36.63
N THR A 444 -17.56 -6.78 -36.87
CA THR A 444 -18.86 -7.24 -37.44
C THR A 444 -19.93 -7.45 -36.36
N ARG A 445 -19.55 -7.47 -35.08
CA ARG A 445 -20.40 -7.77 -33.92
C ARG A 445 -21.08 -9.14 -34.00
N LYS A 446 -20.52 -10.08 -34.74
CA LYS A 446 -21.04 -11.44 -34.92
C LYS A 446 -20.12 -12.47 -34.26
N SER A 447 -20.73 -13.56 -33.79
CA SER A 447 -19.98 -14.69 -33.27
C SER A 447 -19.29 -15.45 -34.42
N CYS A 448 -18.04 -15.82 -34.22
CA CYS A 448 -17.18 -16.56 -35.16
C CYS A 448 -16.21 -17.46 -34.37
N PRO A 449 -15.57 -18.45 -35.00
CA PRO A 449 -14.50 -19.20 -34.36
C PRO A 449 -13.31 -18.30 -33.97
N PRO A 450 -12.59 -18.60 -32.86
CA PRO A 450 -11.34 -17.93 -32.49
C PRO A 450 -10.26 -18.14 -33.55
N LEU A 451 -9.17 -17.35 -33.46
CA LEU A 451 -7.95 -17.62 -34.24
C LEU A 451 -7.38 -18.99 -33.86
N ALA A 452 -6.75 -19.66 -34.82
CA ALA A 452 -6.27 -21.04 -34.69
C ALA A 452 -5.36 -21.25 -33.44
N GLU A 453 -4.50 -20.29 -33.13
CA GLU A 453 -3.60 -20.36 -31.97
C GLU A 453 -4.39 -20.38 -30.64
N VAL A 454 -5.34 -19.48 -30.48
CA VAL A 454 -6.21 -19.40 -29.27
C VAL A 454 -7.07 -20.67 -29.16
N GLN A 455 -7.65 -21.14 -30.28
CA GLN A 455 -8.43 -22.38 -30.30
C GLN A 455 -7.58 -23.58 -29.87
N SER A 456 -6.36 -23.71 -30.41
CA SER A 456 -5.44 -24.81 -30.08
C SER A 456 -5.06 -24.86 -28.59
N ARG A 457 -4.75 -23.68 -27.99
CA ARG A 457 -4.46 -23.58 -26.54
C ARG A 457 -5.68 -23.94 -25.69
N MET A 458 -6.84 -23.48 -26.08
CA MET A 458 -8.09 -23.76 -25.39
C MET A 458 -8.46 -25.24 -25.45
N ASP A 459 -8.29 -25.89 -26.61
CA ASP A 459 -8.55 -27.32 -26.79
C ASP A 459 -7.57 -28.19 -25.99
N ALA A 460 -6.28 -27.79 -25.94
CA ALA A 460 -5.26 -28.45 -25.12
C ALA A 460 -5.61 -28.41 -23.64
N LEU A 461 -6.05 -27.25 -23.12
CA LEU A 461 -6.52 -27.11 -21.74
C LEU A 461 -7.80 -27.90 -21.47
N ALA A 462 -8.74 -27.89 -22.41
CA ALA A 462 -9.97 -28.71 -22.28
C ALA A 462 -9.69 -30.21 -22.19
N GLN A 463 -8.71 -30.69 -22.95
CA GLN A 463 -8.27 -32.08 -22.90
C GLN A 463 -7.60 -32.41 -21.55
N ALA A 464 -6.65 -31.57 -21.10
CA ALA A 464 -5.97 -31.77 -19.83
C ALA A 464 -6.96 -31.77 -18.65
N HIS A 465 -8.01 -30.90 -18.69
CA HIS A 465 -9.05 -30.83 -17.67
C HIS A 465 -9.98 -32.05 -17.65
N LYS A 466 -10.19 -32.72 -18.78
CA LYS A 466 -10.96 -33.99 -18.84
C LYS A 466 -10.21 -35.17 -18.24
N GLU A 467 -8.90 -35.20 -18.44
CA GLU A 467 -8.03 -36.29 -17.96
C GLU A 467 -7.81 -36.23 -16.44
N SER A 468 -8.01 -35.09 -15.81
CA SER A 468 -7.81 -34.85 -14.36
C SER A 468 -9.12 -34.80 -13.56
N ALA A 469 -10.27 -34.96 -14.18
CA ALA A 469 -11.60 -35.00 -13.54
C ALA A 469 -12.02 -36.41 -13.21
#